data_fb25837f0fe0ef97280afdd9163514f0
#
_entry.id   fb25837f0fe0ef97280afdd9163514f0
#
_cell.length_a   1.000
_cell.length_b   1.000
_cell.length_c   1.000
_cell.angle_alpha   90.00
_cell.angle_beta   90.00
_cell.angle_gamma   90.00
#
_symmetry.space_group_name_H-M   'P 1'
#
loop_
_entity.id
_entity.type
_entity.pdbx_description
1 polymer ?
#
loop_
_entity_poly.entity_id
_entity_poly.type
_entity_poly.pdbx_seq_one_letter_code
_entity_poly.pdbx_strand_id
1 'polypeptide(L)'
;MYSRDSKTKRPPRIVASCIIMLLFAFKASAQDTVHISLQDAEKQFLEKNLDLLAEKYNISIARAQIIQSRLYNNPTLNLSGNLYNPSRKQFFDVSNQHGQYDIGVTQLISLAGKRNKQIKLAQTTAAMSENAFFDLLRTLRYSLRSNFYQAYYLQNSMRAYADQIASLEKMDATYKDLQAKGLVTLKDAVRLRSLLYSLKADRTAAENQVSDIESELQILLANNHAYYIIDLPDNAAANLPAIRNTSLASLVDTAYANRQDLLMAQNNLLYNQQNLKLQKAMAVPDLNLGAEFDKRGSFVDNASFLNVGIDLPFFNRNQGNIKAAKFSIDQNKLQVTQQTQKVENEVQTAYVKALNTDKMLESIDPGFRGQFEQLLKSVTDNFLKKNLSLLELTDFYDSYKENMLQLNQLQNDRMQAIETLNFAVGKTLFNN
;
A
#
# COMPACT_ATOMS: atom_id res chain seq x y z
N MET A 1 -16.62 -17.26 82.28
CA MET A 1 -16.78 -18.69 81.95
C MET A 1 -17.20 -18.80 80.50
N TYR A 2 -16.47 -19.57 79.69
CA TYR A 2 -16.57 -19.93 78.25
C TYR A 2 -16.17 -18.90 77.21
N SER A 3 -14.87 -19.03 76.79
CA SER A 3 -14.25 -18.67 75.60
C SER A 3 -14.77 -19.55 74.44
N ARG A 4 -14.99 -18.98 73.24
CA ARG A 4 -15.21 -19.71 71.97
C ARG A 4 -14.19 -19.26 70.91
N ASP A 5 -13.12 -20.02 70.82
CA ASP A 5 -12.13 -19.94 69.70
C ASP A 5 -12.79 -20.32 68.40
N SER A 6 -12.80 -19.39 67.45
CA SER A 6 -13.11 -19.68 66.02
C SER A 6 -11.80 -19.86 65.22
N LYS A 7 -11.38 -21.11 65.03
CA LYS A 7 -10.26 -21.46 64.13
C LYS A 7 -10.69 -21.31 62.69
N THR A 8 -10.28 -20.26 62.03
CA THR A 8 -10.33 -20.11 60.59
C THR A 8 -9.29 -21.04 59.94
N LYS A 9 -9.74 -22.11 59.26
CA LYS A 9 -8.91 -22.99 58.47
C LYS A 9 -8.47 -22.25 57.20
N ARG A 10 -7.19 -21.91 57.09
CA ARG A 10 -6.57 -21.46 55.82
C ARG A 10 -6.49 -22.65 54.85
N PRO A 11 -6.91 -22.51 53.58
CA PRO A 11 -6.74 -23.57 52.60
C PRO A 11 -5.25 -23.83 52.35
N PRO A 12 -4.87 -25.08 52.05
CA PRO A 12 -3.46 -25.44 51.85
C PRO A 12 -2.89 -24.71 50.62
N ARG A 13 -1.73 -24.10 50.80
CA ARG A 13 -0.99 -23.33 49.77
C ARG A 13 -0.78 -24.10 48.45
N ILE A 14 -0.87 -25.41 48.46
CA ILE A 14 -0.74 -26.30 47.28
C ILE A 14 -1.92 -26.14 46.31
N VAL A 15 -3.16 -25.96 46.80
CA VAL A 15 -4.36 -25.80 45.96
C VAL A 15 -4.36 -24.44 45.23
N ALA A 16 -3.89 -23.38 45.87
CA ALA A 16 -3.76 -22.06 45.27
C ALA A 16 -2.67 -22.05 44.16
N SER A 17 -1.54 -22.79 44.36
CA SER A 17 -0.47 -22.90 43.38
C SER A 17 -0.91 -23.70 42.15
N CYS A 18 -1.70 -24.75 42.29
CA CYS A 18 -2.25 -25.52 41.16
C CYS A 18 -3.29 -24.73 40.33
N ILE A 19 -4.11 -23.89 40.97
CA ILE A 19 -5.10 -23.04 40.29
C ILE A 19 -4.40 -21.93 39.49
N ILE A 20 -3.32 -21.34 40.03
CA ILE A 20 -2.52 -20.35 39.30
C ILE A 20 -1.78 -21.00 38.11
N MET A 21 -1.28 -22.23 38.22
CA MET A 21 -0.64 -22.96 37.13
C MET A 21 -1.63 -23.37 36.04
N LEU A 22 -2.89 -23.67 36.38
CA LEU A 22 -3.94 -23.95 35.40
C LEU A 22 -4.42 -22.69 34.65
N LEU A 23 -4.33 -21.50 35.22
CA LEU A 23 -4.68 -20.23 34.55
C LEU A 23 -3.61 -19.77 33.56
N PHE A 24 -2.36 -20.23 33.67
CA PHE A 24 -1.30 -19.96 32.70
C PHE A 24 -1.28 -20.93 31.53
N ALA A 25 -1.96 -22.09 31.60
CA ALA A 25 -1.98 -23.08 30.55
C ALA A 25 -2.92 -22.74 29.36
N PHE A 26 -3.70 -21.66 29.43
CA PHE A 26 -4.72 -21.33 28.40
C PHE A 26 -4.34 -20.19 27.45
N LYS A 27 -3.06 -19.88 27.27
CA LYS A 27 -2.62 -18.98 26.19
C LYS A 27 -1.58 -19.61 25.27
N ALA A 28 -1.80 -20.85 24.87
CA ALA A 28 -1.27 -21.32 23.61
C ALA A 28 -2.25 -20.82 22.52
N SER A 29 -2.06 -19.61 22.04
CA SER A 29 -2.69 -19.20 20.78
C SER A 29 -2.11 -20.14 19.72
N ALA A 30 -2.84 -21.19 19.38
CA ALA A 30 -2.59 -21.89 18.15
C ALA A 30 -2.67 -20.85 17.04
N GLN A 31 -1.61 -20.69 16.26
CA GLN A 31 -1.62 -19.84 15.10
C GLN A 31 -2.68 -20.43 14.16
N ASP A 32 -3.76 -19.70 13.91
CA ASP A 32 -4.85 -20.15 13.05
C ASP A 32 -4.30 -20.28 11.64
N THR A 33 -4.27 -21.51 11.13
CA THR A 33 -3.92 -21.79 9.74
C THR A 33 -5.13 -21.52 8.86
N VAL A 34 -5.01 -20.58 7.92
CA VAL A 34 -6.09 -20.16 7.03
C VAL A 34 -5.74 -20.55 5.59
N HIS A 35 -6.58 -21.37 4.98
CA HIS A 35 -6.54 -21.60 3.54
C HIS A 35 -7.13 -20.40 2.83
N ILE A 36 -6.42 -19.85 1.85
CA ILE A 36 -6.85 -18.65 1.15
C ILE A 36 -6.63 -18.76 -0.36
N SER A 37 -7.68 -18.49 -1.12
CA SER A 37 -7.58 -18.33 -2.57
C SER A 37 -7.21 -16.88 -2.92
N LEU A 38 -6.72 -16.65 -4.15
CA LEU A 38 -6.40 -15.30 -4.62
C LEU A 38 -7.64 -14.39 -4.60
N GLN A 39 -8.81 -14.91 -4.95
CA GLN A 39 -10.07 -14.16 -4.97
C GLN A 39 -10.48 -13.73 -3.56
N ASP A 40 -10.35 -14.62 -2.57
CA ASP A 40 -10.67 -14.30 -1.17
C ASP A 40 -9.68 -13.29 -0.61
N ALA A 41 -8.38 -13.43 -0.94
CA ALA A 41 -7.35 -12.48 -0.57
C ALA A 41 -7.63 -11.08 -1.15
N GLU A 42 -7.96 -10.97 -2.45
CA GLU A 42 -8.32 -9.70 -3.07
C GLU A 42 -9.57 -9.07 -2.47
N LYS A 43 -10.58 -9.87 -2.18
CA LYS A 43 -11.80 -9.39 -1.52
C LYS A 43 -11.52 -8.84 -0.13
N GLN A 44 -10.80 -9.60 0.70
CA GLN A 44 -10.43 -9.18 2.05
C GLN A 44 -9.56 -7.92 2.01
N PHE A 45 -8.59 -7.85 1.10
CA PHE A 45 -7.74 -6.69 0.88
C PHE A 45 -8.56 -5.43 0.59
N LEU A 46 -9.49 -5.50 -0.38
CA LEU A 46 -10.32 -4.34 -0.76
C LEU A 46 -11.23 -3.87 0.38
N GLU A 47 -11.69 -4.78 1.24
CA GLU A 47 -12.60 -4.47 2.33
C GLU A 47 -11.88 -3.97 3.60
N LYS A 48 -10.67 -4.46 3.88
CA LYS A 48 -10.05 -4.29 5.20
C LYS A 48 -8.71 -3.56 5.19
N ASN A 49 -8.04 -3.43 4.04
CA ASN A 49 -6.72 -2.79 4.02
C ASN A 49 -6.78 -1.35 4.55
N LEU A 50 -5.99 -1.08 5.59
CA LEU A 50 -6.04 0.19 6.31
C LEU A 50 -5.52 1.37 5.48
N ASP A 51 -4.53 1.15 4.63
CA ASP A 51 -3.97 2.20 3.77
C ASP A 51 -5.00 2.64 2.72
N LEU A 52 -5.73 1.69 2.10
CA LEU A 52 -6.82 2.01 1.18
C LEU A 52 -7.97 2.74 1.87
N LEU A 53 -8.33 2.32 3.08
CA LEU A 53 -9.37 2.97 3.85
C LEU A 53 -8.97 4.40 4.25
N ALA A 54 -7.70 4.60 4.65
CA ALA A 54 -7.16 5.92 4.97
C ALA A 54 -7.13 6.84 3.74
N GLU A 55 -6.65 6.33 2.58
CA GLU A 55 -6.61 7.11 1.34
C GLU A 55 -8.00 7.50 0.83
N LYS A 56 -9.01 6.67 1.07
CA LYS A 56 -10.41 7.02 0.76
C LYS A 56 -10.91 8.25 1.54
N TYR A 57 -10.41 8.47 2.77
CA TYR A 57 -10.70 9.70 3.51
C TYR A 57 -10.04 10.92 2.87
N ASN A 58 -8.88 10.79 2.24
CA ASN A 58 -8.23 11.90 1.52
C ASN A 58 -9.11 12.41 0.36
N ILE A 59 -9.81 11.51 -0.35
CA ILE A 59 -10.82 11.90 -1.35
C ILE A 59 -11.95 12.71 -0.69
N SER A 60 -12.44 12.26 0.45
CA SER A 60 -13.53 12.93 1.18
C SER A 60 -13.10 14.32 1.68
N ILE A 61 -11.87 14.44 2.19
CA ILE A 61 -11.26 15.69 2.62
C ILE A 61 -11.15 16.66 1.44
N ALA A 62 -10.62 16.19 0.29
CA ALA A 62 -10.49 17.02 -0.91
C ALA A 62 -11.86 17.47 -1.44
N ARG A 63 -12.87 16.61 -1.40
CA ARG A 63 -14.25 16.99 -1.76
C ARG A 63 -14.85 18.01 -0.80
N ALA A 64 -14.55 17.94 0.50
CA ALA A 64 -14.97 18.95 1.47
C ALA A 64 -14.35 20.33 1.17
N GLN A 65 -13.12 20.38 0.65
CA GLN A 65 -12.47 21.64 0.22
C GLN A 65 -13.21 22.28 -0.98
N ILE A 66 -13.88 21.50 -1.83
CA ILE A 66 -14.73 22.06 -2.89
C ILE A 66 -15.90 22.83 -2.26
N ILE A 67 -16.52 22.28 -1.19
CA ILE A 67 -17.59 22.95 -0.46
C ILE A 67 -17.07 24.26 0.12
N GLN A 68 -15.93 24.23 0.82
CA GLN A 68 -15.31 25.41 1.42
C GLN A 68 -14.99 26.47 0.37
N SER A 69 -14.48 26.08 -0.81
CA SER A 69 -14.18 27.02 -1.91
C SER A 69 -15.43 27.68 -2.52
N ARG A 70 -16.61 27.12 -2.29
CA ARG A 70 -17.88 27.69 -2.77
C ARG A 70 -18.46 28.74 -1.85
N LEU A 71 -17.98 28.84 -0.62
CA LEU A 71 -18.53 29.78 0.34
C LEU A 71 -18.14 31.22 -0.02
N TYR A 72 -19.02 32.15 0.32
CA TYR A 72 -18.73 33.58 0.29
C TYR A 72 -18.00 33.98 1.58
N ASN A 73 -17.27 35.06 1.51
CA ASN A 73 -16.73 35.66 2.73
C ASN A 73 -17.89 36.13 3.64
N ASN A 74 -17.75 35.92 4.93
CA ASN A 74 -18.76 36.38 5.89
C ASN A 74 -18.74 37.92 5.98
N PRO A 75 -19.90 38.53 6.20
CA PRO A 75 -19.92 39.97 6.57
C PRO A 75 -19.26 40.16 7.94
N THR A 76 -18.60 41.29 8.10
CA THR A 76 -17.99 41.71 9.38
C THR A 76 -18.88 42.74 10.01
N LEU A 77 -19.31 42.54 11.26
CA LEU A 77 -19.99 43.48 12.10
C LEU A 77 -18.91 44.28 12.89
N ASN A 78 -18.86 45.59 12.69
CA ASN A 78 -17.99 46.45 13.44
C ASN A 78 -18.86 47.25 14.43
N LEU A 79 -18.44 47.24 15.67
CA LEU A 79 -19.06 48.03 16.74
C LEU A 79 -17.95 48.87 17.36
N SER A 80 -18.10 50.19 17.38
CA SER A 80 -17.21 51.01 18.14
C SER A 80 -17.98 52.01 19.01
N GLY A 81 -17.37 52.48 20.04
CA GLY A 81 -17.97 53.41 20.96
C GLY A 81 -16.91 54.10 21.82
N ASN A 82 -17.29 55.21 22.39
CA ASN A 82 -16.39 55.96 23.24
C ASN A 82 -16.13 55.21 24.56
N LEU A 83 -14.88 54.84 24.82
CA LEU A 83 -14.47 54.19 26.08
C LEU A 83 -14.63 55.13 27.27
N TYR A 84 -14.26 56.41 27.11
CA TYR A 84 -14.33 57.44 28.15
C TYR A 84 -14.66 58.80 27.53
N ASN A 85 -15.70 59.44 28.03
CA ASN A 85 -16.06 60.82 27.64
C ASN A 85 -15.43 61.80 28.65
N PRO A 86 -14.34 62.54 28.25
CA PRO A 86 -13.63 63.42 29.17
C PRO A 86 -14.48 64.63 29.62
N SER A 87 -15.44 65.06 28.79
CA SER A 87 -16.30 66.19 29.11
C SER A 87 -17.30 65.87 30.22
N ARG A 88 -17.69 64.59 30.33
CA ARG A 88 -18.65 64.11 31.32
C ARG A 88 -18.04 63.22 32.40
N LYS A 89 -16.77 62.85 32.23
CA LYS A 89 -16.06 61.91 33.14
C LYS A 89 -16.81 60.57 33.25
N GLN A 90 -17.42 60.10 32.18
CA GLN A 90 -18.17 58.83 32.10
C GLN A 90 -17.53 57.83 31.17
N PHE A 91 -17.53 56.54 31.62
CA PHE A 91 -17.14 55.42 30.79
C PHE A 91 -18.34 54.89 30.05
N PHE A 92 -18.14 54.43 28.80
CA PHE A 92 -19.14 53.78 27.95
C PHE A 92 -20.45 54.57 27.86
N ASP A 93 -20.35 55.86 27.63
CA ASP A 93 -21.53 56.72 27.48
C ASP A 93 -22.25 56.40 26.17
N VAL A 94 -23.37 55.66 26.26
CA VAL A 94 -24.28 55.30 25.14
C VAL A 94 -25.60 56.08 25.22
N SER A 95 -25.65 57.15 26.02
CA SER A 95 -26.85 57.95 26.20
C SER A 95 -27.32 58.58 24.90
N ASN A 96 -28.62 58.77 24.75
CA ASN A 96 -29.23 59.41 23.57
C ASN A 96 -28.74 60.84 23.36
N GLN A 97 -28.37 61.54 24.45
CA GLN A 97 -28.02 62.94 24.41
C GLN A 97 -26.52 63.20 24.17
N HIS A 98 -25.64 62.30 24.60
CA HIS A 98 -24.19 62.52 24.59
C HIS A 98 -23.36 61.33 24.22
N GLY A 99 -23.97 60.13 24.10
CA GLY A 99 -23.29 58.91 23.73
C GLY A 99 -22.81 58.95 22.28
N GLN A 100 -21.59 58.45 22.08
CA GLN A 100 -20.99 58.27 20.77
C GLN A 100 -20.75 56.79 20.53
N TYR A 101 -21.37 56.26 19.52
CA TYR A 101 -21.16 54.88 19.03
C TYR A 101 -21.45 54.80 17.56
N ASP A 102 -20.79 53.88 16.89
CA ASP A 102 -21.05 53.46 15.51
C ASP A 102 -21.28 51.99 15.40
N ILE A 103 -22.14 51.61 14.45
CA ILE A 103 -22.46 50.22 14.11
C ILE A 103 -22.32 50.13 12.58
N GLY A 104 -21.37 49.31 12.15
CA GLY A 104 -21.12 49.11 10.74
C GLY A 104 -21.15 47.61 10.35
N VAL A 105 -21.65 47.32 9.15
CA VAL A 105 -21.53 46.00 8.52
C VAL A 105 -20.76 46.15 7.23
N THR A 106 -19.71 45.36 7.05
CA THR A 106 -18.89 45.36 5.84
C THR A 106 -18.86 44.01 5.20
N GLN A 107 -18.92 43.97 3.85
CA GLN A 107 -18.89 42.74 3.06
C GLN A 107 -17.82 42.83 1.98
N LEU A 108 -16.87 41.89 1.98
CA LEU A 108 -15.91 41.70 0.90
C LEU A 108 -16.55 40.99 -0.28
N ILE A 109 -16.52 41.62 -1.46
CA ILE A 109 -17.01 41.04 -2.73
C ILE A 109 -15.78 40.71 -3.59
N SER A 110 -15.50 39.45 -3.75
CA SER A 110 -14.40 38.97 -4.59
C SER A 110 -14.71 39.13 -6.07
N LEU A 111 -13.90 39.94 -6.74
CA LEU A 111 -14.02 40.27 -8.16
C LEU A 111 -13.22 39.33 -9.06
N ALA A 112 -13.26 39.58 -10.38
CA ALA A 112 -12.53 38.80 -11.41
C ALA A 112 -12.78 37.28 -11.39
N GLY A 113 -13.85 36.85 -10.77
CA GLY A 113 -14.22 35.41 -10.67
C GLY A 113 -13.21 34.58 -9.86
N LYS A 114 -12.55 35.16 -8.87
CA LYS A 114 -11.56 34.49 -8.00
C LYS A 114 -12.16 33.22 -7.40
N ARG A 115 -13.37 33.31 -6.82
CA ARG A 115 -14.07 32.17 -6.22
C ARG A 115 -14.26 31.02 -7.21
N ASN A 116 -14.72 31.30 -8.42
CA ASN A 116 -14.92 30.26 -9.44
C ASN A 116 -13.60 29.60 -9.86
N LYS A 117 -12.47 30.34 -9.83
CA LYS A 117 -11.14 29.79 -10.10
C LYS A 117 -10.65 28.94 -8.94
N GLN A 118 -10.92 29.33 -7.69
CA GLN A 118 -10.63 28.51 -6.50
C GLN A 118 -11.44 27.20 -6.50
N ILE A 119 -12.73 27.26 -6.86
CA ILE A 119 -13.57 26.05 -7.01
C ILE A 119 -12.96 25.08 -8.03
N LYS A 120 -12.50 25.58 -9.19
CA LYS A 120 -11.85 24.75 -10.22
C LYS A 120 -10.56 24.10 -9.72
N LEU A 121 -9.74 24.85 -8.98
CA LEU A 121 -8.54 24.31 -8.35
C LEU A 121 -8.89 23.19 -7.35
N ALA A 122 -9.85 23.42 -6.48
CA ALA A 122 -10.30 22.42 -5.51
C ALA A 122 -10.86 21.15 -6.20
N GLN A 123 -11.59 21.32 -7.32
CA GLN A 123 -12.08 20.19 -8.13
C GLN A 123 -10.93 19.38 -8.74
N THR A 124 -9.90 20.05 -9.29
CA THR A 124 -8.72 19.38 -9.82
C THR A 124 -7.92 18.68 -8.73
N THR A 125 -7.80 19.29 -7.54
CA THR A 125 -7.19 18.65 -6.37
C THR A 125 -7.94 17.39 -5.94
N ALA A 126 -9.28 17.43 -5.95
CA ALA A 126 -10.10 16.25 -5.65
C ALA A 126 -9.92 15.12 -6.68
N ALA A 127 -9.82 15.47 -7.97
CA ALA A 127 -9.50 14.49 -9.02
C ALA A 127 -8.10 13.88 -8.83
N MET A 128 -7.11 14.67 -8.41
CA MET A 128 -5.76 14.17 -8.07
C MET A 128 -5.79 13.21 -6.87
N SER A 129 -6.60 13.47 -5.85
CA SER A 129 -6.78 12.55 -4.72
C SER A 129 -7.44 11.23 -5.15
N GLU A 130 -8.38 11.27 -6.11
CA GLU A 130 -8.95 10.05 -6.71
C GLU A 130 -7.90 9.25 -7.48
N ASN A 131 -7.07 9.93 -8.29
CA ASN A 131 -5.96 9.27 -8.98
C ASN A 131 -4.95 8.66 -7.99
N ALA A 132 -4.63 9.36 -6.90
CA ALA A 132 -3.72 8.85 -5.85
C ALA A 132 -4.27 7.58 -5.20
N PHE A 133 -5.57 7.53 -4.90
CA PHE A 133 -6.22 6.33 -4.39
C PHE A 133 -6.10 5.14 -5.36
N PHE A 134 -6.37 5.35 -6.64
CA PHE A 134 -6.29 4.27 -7.63
C PHE A 134 -4.84 3.85 -7.92
N ASP A 135 -3.87 4.76 -7.80
CA ASP A 135 -2.45 4.41 -7.92
C ASP A 135 -1.95 3.60 -6.72
N LEU A 136 -2.38 3.96 -5.50
CA LEU A 136 -2.13 3.17 -4.30
C LEU A 136 -2.77 1.78 -4.42
N LEU A 137 -4.03 1.71 -4.84
CA LEU A 137 -4.74 0.44 -5.07
C LEU A 137 -3.98 -0.45 -6.05
N ARG A 138 -3.49 0.10 -7.17
CA ARG A 138 -2.68 -0.60 -8.18
C ARG A 138 -1.40 -1.17 -7.55
N THR A 139 -0.71 -0.35 -6.76
CA THR A 139 0.55 -0.72 -6.12
C THR A 139 0.36 -1.83 -5.07
N LEU A 140 -0.62 -1.67 -4.19
CA LEU A 140 -0.88 -2.64 -3.13
C LEU A 140 -1.46 -3.96 -3.68
N ARG A 141 -2.27 -3.90 -4.75
CA ARG A 141 -2.75 -5.10 -5.45
C ARG A 141 -1.60 -5.87 -6.08
N TYR A 142 -0.66 -5.18 -6.71
CA TYR A 142 0.55 -5.81 -7.22
C TYR A 142 1.34 -6.51 -6.12
N SER A 143 1.57 -5.84 -4.98
CA SER A 143 2.25 -6.43 -3.83
C SER A 143 1.51 -7.67 -3.30
N LEU A 144 0.18 -7.59 -3.16
CA LEU A 144 -0.63 -8.71 -2.71
C LEU A 144 -0.47 -9.94 -3.63
N ARG A 145 -0.64 -9.75 -4.94
CA ARG A 145 -0.58 -10.85 -5.92
C ARG A 145 0.82 -11.41 -6.05
N SER A 146 1.83 -10.55 -6.04
CA SER A 146 3.24 -10.93 -6.04
C SER A 146 3.59 -11.81 -4.84
N ASN A 147 3.26 -11.36 -3.64
CA ASN A 147 3.48 -12.10 -2.40
C ASN A 147 2.68 -13.41 -2.35
N PHE A 148 1.44 -13.40 -2.85
CA PHE A 148 0.60 -14.58 -2.92
C PHE A 148 1.24 -15.69 -3.77
N TYR A 149 1.69 -15.37 -4.99
CA TYR A 149 2.36 -16.36 -5.85
C TYR A 149 3.71 -16.80 -5.29
N GLN A 150 4.50 -15.87 -4.76
CA GLN A 150 5.78 -16.21 -4.16
C GLN A 150 5.62 -17.17 -2.96
N ALA A 151 4.65 -16.92 -2.08
CA ALA A 151 4.34 -17.79 -0.96
C ALA A 151 3.96 -19.19 -1.44
N TYR A 152 3.11 -19.31 -2.46
CA TYR A 152 2.70 -20.59 -3.03
C TYR A 152 3.91 -21.42 -3.50
N TYR A 153 4.78 -20.84 -4.32
CA TYR A 153 5.91 -21.58 -4.88
C TYR A 153 6.97 -21.92 -3.84
N LEU A 154 7.15 -21.08 -2.82
CA LEU A 154 7.99 -21.40 -1.68
C LEU A 154 7.42 -22.54 -0.84
N GLN A 155 6.11 -22.54 -0.57
CA GLN A 155 5.42 -23.64 0.13
C GLN A 155 5.55 -24.96 -0.65
N ASN A 156 5.48 -24.93 -1.99
CA ASN A 156 5.73 -26.12 -2.82
C ASN A 156 7.19 -26.60 -2.70
N SER A 157 8.15 -25.67 -2.70
CA SER A 157 9.57 -26.02 -2.49
C SER A 157 9.81 -26.64 -1.10
N MET A 158 9.16 -26.13 -0.06
CA MET A 158 9.23 -26.67 1.30
C MET A 158 8.68 -28.09 1.38
N ARG A 159 7.58 -28.42 0.64
CA ARG A 159 7.05 -29.78 0.56
C ARG A 159 8.08 -30.74 -0.09
N ALA A 160 8.70 -30.31 -1.20
CA ALA A 160 9.75 -31.10 -1.85
C ALA A 160 10.96 -31.35 -0.93
N TYR A 161 11.38 -30.36 -0.16
CA TYR A 161 12.42 -30.53 0.87
C TYR A 161 11.99 -31.52 1.96
N ALA A 162 10.74 -31.43 2.43
CA ALA A 162 10.24 -32.31 3.50
C ALA A 162 10.28 -33.78 3.08
N ASP A 163 9.87 -34.08 1.86
CA ASP A 163 9.86 -35.48 1.32
C ASP A 163 11.29 -36.01 1.21
N GLN A 164 12.23 -35.21 0.71
CA GLN A 164 13.64 -35.62 0.61
C GLN A 164 14.30 -35.81 1.97
N ILE A 165 14.08 -34.88 2.91
CA ILE A 165 14.58 -34.95 4.28
C ILE A 165 14.07 -36.23 4.95
N ALA A 166 12.77 -36.56 4.84
CA ALA A 166 12.20 -37.74 5.43
C ALA A 166 12.83 -39.04 4.86
N SER A 167 13.14 -39.04 3.55
CA SER A 167 13.84 -40.16 2.91
C SER A 167 15.29 -40.30 3.43
N LEU A 168 16.03 -39.18 3.48
CA LEU A 168 17.42 -39.21 3.93
C LEU A 168 17.58 -39.49 5.43
N GLU A 169 16.62 -39.07 6.27
CA GLU A 169 16.60 -39.41 7.71
C GLU A 169 16.49 -40.92 7.94
N LYS A 170 15.66 -41.60 7.16
CA LYS A 170 15.57 -43.08 7.21
C LYS A 170 16.90 -43.74 6.80
N MET A 171 17.55 -43.17 5.76
CA MET A 171 18.85 -43.68 5.30
C MET A 171 19.95 -43.40 6.33
N ASP A 172 20.02 -42.19 6.94
CA ASP A 172 21.03 -41.87 7.97
C ASP A 172 20.90 -42.77 9.19
N ALA A 173 19.67 -43.08 9.62
CA ALA A 173 19.42 -44.05 10.70
C ALA A 173 19.97 -45.45 10.36
N THR A 174 19.72 -45.94 9.13
CA THR A 174 20.24 -47.23 8.64
C THR A 174 21.77 -47.19 8.55
N TYR A 175 22.38 -46.11 8.04
CA TYR A 175 23.83 -45.98 7.92
C TYR A 175 24.54 -45.89 9.27
N LYS A 176 23.92 -45.32 10.28
CA LYS A 176 24.46 -45.32 11.67
C LYS A 176 24.55 -46.77 12.21
N ASP A 177 23.54 -47.58 12.02
CA ASP A 177 23.57 -48.97 12.44
C ASP A 177 24.60 -49.82 11.67
N LEU A 178 24.69 -49.62 10.36
CA LEU A 178 25.67 -50.31 9.51
C LEU A 178 27.10 -49.85 9.84
N GLN A 179 27.35 -48.58 10.16
CA GLN A 179 28.65 -48.04 10.57
C GLN A 179 29.08 -48.67 11.91
N ALA A 180 28.17 -48.78 12.89
CA ALA A 180 28.46 -49.40 14.17
C ALA A 180 28.86 -50.89 14.01
N LYS A 181 28.35 -51.57 12.97
CA LYS A 181 28.69 -52.93 12.58
C LYS A 181 29.94 -53.04 11.67
N GLY A 182 30.58 -51.91 11.32
CA GLY A 182 31.75 -51.89 10.42
C GLY A 182 31.44 -52.20 8.95
N LEU A 183 30.14 -52.15 8.56
CA LEU A 183 29.66 -52.53 7.21
C LEU A 183 29.65 -51.37 6.21
N VAL A 184 29.76 -50.15 6.68
CA VAL A 184 29.96 -48.89 5.89
C VAL A 184 31.05 -48.03 6.46
N THR A 185 31.67 -47.21 5.62
CA THR A 185 32.77 -46.34 6.03
C THR A 185 32.27 -45.10 6.78
N LEU A 186 33.07 -44.51 7.67
CA LEU A 186 32.77 -43.25 8.29
C LEU A 186 32.61 -42.14 7.24
N LYS A 187 33.40 -42.16 6.15
CA LYS A 187 33.29 -41.23 5.02
C LYS A 187 31.89 -41.25 4.42
N ASP A 188 31.33 -42.38 4.17
CA ASP A 188 29.98 -42.52 3.54
C ASP A 188 28.88 -42.05 4.50
N ALA A 189 28.95 -42.42 5.78
CA ALA A 189 28.00 -41.95 6.79
C ALA A 189 28.03 -40.41 6.95
N VAL A 190 29.24 -39.81 6.96
CA VAL A 190 29.38 -38.31 7.04
C VAL A 190 28.84 -37.64 5.78
N ARG A 191 29.09 -38.22 4.60
CA ARG A 191 28.60 -37.65 3.33
C ARG A 191 27.06 -37.60 3.27
N LEU A 192 26.39 -38.72 3.65
CA LEU A 192 24.93 -38.77 3.69
C LEU A 192 24.36 -37.76 4.69
N ARG A 193 24.97 -37.64 5.86
CA ARG A 193 24.57 -36.69 6.89
C ARG A 193 24.78 -35.23 6.47
N SER A 194 25.85 -34.95 5.73
CA SER A 194 26.12 -33.62 5.17
C SER A 194 25.03 -33.21 4.19
N LEU A 195 24.60 -34.11 3.30
CA LEU A 195 23.49 -33.87 2.39
C LEU A 195 22.18 -33.58 3.17
N LEU A 196 21.88 -34.40 4.19
CA LEU A 196 20.68 -34.20 5.04
C LEU A 196 20.71 -32.82 5.73
N TYR A 197 21.84 -32.40 6.27
CA TYR A 197 21.96 -31.09 6.93
C TYR A 197 21.88 -29.92 5.95
N SER A 198 22.42 -30.07 4.73
CA SER A 198 22.27 -29.08 3.68
C SER A 198 20.79 -28.88 3.34
N LEU A 199 20.02 -29.96 3.12
CA LEU A 199 18.60 -29.86 2.83
C LEU A 199 17.78 -29.26 3.97
N LYS A 200 18.15 -29.56 5.23
CA LYS A 200 17.51 -28.94 6.40
C LYS A 200 17.78 -27.46 6.47
N ALA A 201 19.01 -27.03 6.15
CA ALA A 201 19.38 -25.61 6.10
C ALA A 201 18.61 -24.87 4.98
N ASP A 202 18.55 -25.46 3.78
CA ASP A 202 17.82 -24.91 2.64
C ASP A 202 16.31 -24.77 2.95
N ARG A 203 15.73 -25.78 3.59
CA ARG A 203 14.34 -25.73 4.06
C ARG A 203 14.11 -24.60 5.06
N THR A 204 14.99 -24.46 6.05
CA THR A 204 14.89 -23.37 7.06
C THR A 204 15.01 -22.01 6.41
N ALA A 205 15.88 -21.84 5.41
CA ALA A 205 15.96 -20.61 4.63
C ALA A 205 14.65 -20.29 3.90
N ALA A 206 14.00 -21.30 3.30
CA ALA A 206 12.68 -21.14 2.67
C ALA A 206 11.58 -20.82 3.70
N GLU A 207 11.58 -21.45 4.88
CA GLU A 207 10.67 -21.15 5.99
C GLU A 207 10.77 -19.68 6.44
N ASN A 208 11.99 -19.15 6.56
CA ASN A 208 12.21 -17.76 6.90
C ASN A 208 11.67 -16.81 5.81
N GLN A 209 11.89 -17.12 4.53
CA GLN A 209 11.32 -16.32 3.42
C GLN A 209 9.78 -16.34 3.41
N VAL A 210 9.17 -17.49 3.69
CA VAL A 210 7.70 -17.57 3.84
C VAL A 210 7.24 -16.69 4.98
N SER A 211 7.93 -16.69 6.12
CA SER A 211 7.58 -15.86 7.28
C SER A 211 7.63 -14.35 6.95
N ASP A 212 8.62 -13.92 6.17
CA ASP A 212 8.72 -12.52 5.73
C ASP A 212 7.51 -12.14 4.85
N ILE A 213 7.17 -13.00 3.88
CA ILE A 213 6.04 -12.78 2.98
C ILE A 213 4.70 -12.79 3.75
N GLU A 214 4.56 -13.69 4.71
CA GLU A 214 3.36 -13.76 5.57
C GLU A 214 3.17 -12.49 6.38
N SER A 215 4.25 -11.91 6.90
CA SER A 215 4.19 -10.62 7.58
C SER A 215 3.63 -9.51 6.67
N GLU A 216 4.06 -9.47 5.41
CA GLU A 216 3.52 -8.52 4.42
C GLU A 216 2.05 -8.81 4.07
N LEU A 217 1.70 -10.09 3.88
CA LEU A 217 0.31 -10.50 3.62
C LEU A 217 -0.61 -10.16 4.80
N GLN A 218 -0.16 -10.32 6.04
CA GLN A 218 -0.92 -9.94 7.23
C GLN A 218 -1.24 -8.44 7.25
N ILE A 219 -0.27 -7.60 6.87
CA ILE A 219 -0.48 -6.15 6.76
C ILE A 219 -1.48 -5.84 5.64
N LEU A 220 -1.28 -6.42 4.45
CA LEU A 220 -2.14 -6.19 3.30
C LEU A 220 -3.58 -6.63 3.54
N LEU A 221 -3.77 -7.77 4.22
CA LEU A 221 -5.08 -8.35 4.53
C LEU A 221 -5.68 -7.87 5.85
N ALA A 222 -4.96 -7.01 6.60
CA ALA A 222 -5.34 -6.53 7.93
C ALA A 222 -5.73 -7.69 8.88
N ASN A 223 -4.89 -8.73 8.94
CA ASN A 223 -5.09 -9.91 9.79
C ASN A 223 -3.77 -10.36 10.42
N ASN A 224 -3.54 -10.00 11.67
CA ASN A 224 -2.25 -10.12 12.34
C ASN A 224 -1.92 -11.50 12.92
N HIS A 225 -2.75 -12.51 12.73
CA HIS A 225 -2.60 -13.81 13.44
C HIS A 225 -2.74 -15.04 12.54
N ALA A 226 -2.89 -14.88 11.24
CA ALA A 226 -3.10 -16.01 10.35
C ALA A 226 -1.79 -16.47 9.70
N TYR A 227 -1.56 -17.78 9.75
CA TYR A 227 -0.64 -18.48 8.85
C TYR A 227 -1.41 -18.85 7.59
N TYR A 228 -0.96 -18.40 6.42
CA TYR A 228 -1.68 -18.61 5.17
C TYR A 228 -1.17 -19.83 4.42
N ILE A 229 -2.06 -20.80 4.16
CA ILE A 229 -1.83 -21.82 3.14
C ILE A 229 -2.46 -21.32 1.85
N ILE A 230 -1.63 -21.15 0.84
CA ILE A 230 -2.06 -20.60 -0.44
C ILE A 230 -2.69 -21.72 -1.29
N ASP A 231 -3.94 -21.51 -1.67
CA ASP A 231 -4.65 -22.41 -2.56
C ASP A 231 -4.57 -21.88 -4.01
N LEU A 232 -3.74 -22.55 -4.81
CA LEU A 232 -3.57 -22.27 -6.23
C LEU A 232 -3.54 -23.59 -7.01
N PRO A 233 -4.21 -23.71 -8.17
CA PRO A 233 -4.10 -24.89 -9.03
C PRO A 233 -2.65 -25.14 -9.47
N ASP A 234 -2.21 -26.40 -9.46
CA ASP A 234 -0.83 -26.78 -9.80
C ASP A 234 -0.39 -26.33 -11.21
N ASN A 235 -1.34 -26.16 -12.12
CA ASN A 235 -1.12 -25.70 -13.49
C ASN A 235 -1.47 -24.22 -13.72
N ALA A 236 -1.63 -23.43 -12.66
CA ALA A 236 -2.03 -22.02 -12.77
C ALA A 236 -1.11 -21.23 -13.70
N ALA A 237 0.21 -21.42 -13.59
CA ALA A 237 1.16 -20.74 -14.46
C ALA A 237 1.01 -21.17 -15.95
N ALA A 238 0.69 -22.41 -16.21
CA ALA A 238 0.56 -22.93 -17.59
C ALA A 238 -0.74 -22.46 -18.28
N ASN A 239 -1.78 -22.19 -17.51
CA ASN A 239 -3.11 -21.81 -18.04
C ASN A 239 -3.22 -20.33 -18.42
N LEU A 240 -2.19 -19.52 -18.15
CA LEU A 240 -2.21 -18.09 -18.49
C LEU A 240 -2.13 -17.87 -20.00
N PRO A 241 -2.82 -16.84 -20.55
CA PRO A 241 -2.73 -16.50 -21.97
C PRO A 241 -1.29 -16.23 -22.39
N ALA A 242 -0.94 -16.64 -23.62
CA ALA A 242 0.37 -16.38 -24.18
C ALA A 242 0.54 -14.87 -24.44
N ILE A 243 1.55 -14.26 -23.83
CA ILE A 243 1.84 -12.81 -23.91
C ILE A 243 2.18 -12.38 -25.35
N ARG A 244 2.78 -13.30 -26.13
CA ARG A 244 3.14 -13.07 -27.55
C ARG A 244 1.96 -12.67 -28.44
N ASN A 245 0.72 -12.97 -28.04
CA ASN A 245 -0.48 -12.63 -28.81
C ASN A 245 -0.92 -11.16 -28.62
N THR A 246 -0.25 -10.40 -27.76
CA THR A 246 -0.58 -9.01 -27.46
C THR A 246 0.53 -8.10 -27.99
N SER A 247 0.17 -7.06 -28.75
CA SER A 247 1.16 -6.14 -29.28
C SER A 247 1.64 -5.14 -28.21
N LEU A 248 2.93 -4.82 -28.22
CA LEU A 248 3.50 -3.80 -27.33
C LEU A 248 2.79 -2.45 -27.46
N ALA A 249 2.46 -2.03 -28.70
CA ALA A 249 1.76 -0.77 -28.96
C ALA A 249 0.40 -0.71 -28.25
N SER A 250 -0.39 -1.80 -28.33
CA SER A 250 -1.68 -1.88 -27.61
C SER A 250 -1.53 -1.81 -26.08
N LEU A 251 -0.45 -2.37 -25.54
CA LEU A 251 -0.15 -2.29 -24.10
C LEU A 251 0.22 -0.88 -23.68
N VAL A 252 1.02 -0.17 -24.47
CA VAL A 252 1.40 1.23 -24.23
C VAL A 252 0.16 2.13 -24.29
N ASP A 253 -0.70 1.98 -25.32
CA ASP A 253 -1.95 2.74 -25.43
C ASP A 253 -2.88 2.48 -24.23
N THR A 254 -2.95 1.22 -23.79
CA THR A 254 -3.72 0.86 -22.61
C THR A 254 -3.14 1.51 -21.34
N ALA A 255 -1.81 1.55 -21.22
CA ALA A 255 -1.14 2.20 -20.11
C ALA A 255 -1.42 3.70 -20.05
N TYR A 256 -1.38 4.39 -21.19
CA TYR A 256 -1.73 5.82 -21.25
C TYR A 256 -3.14 6.13 -20.78
N ALA A 257 -4.07 5.22 -21.02
CA ALA A 257 -5.47 5.38 -20.60
C ALA A 257 -5.73 5.00 -19.13
N ASN A 258 -4.91 4.13 -18.53
CA ASN A 258 -5.21 3.54 -17.23
C ASN A 258 -4.19 3.89 -16.11
N ARG A 259 -3.01 4.38 -16.46
CA ARG A 259 -1.97 4.72 -15.47
C ARG A 259 -2.35 5.97 -14.69
N GLN A 260 -2.67 5.77 -13.42
CA GLN A 260 -3.12 6.86 -12.54
C GLN A 260 -2.03 7.87 -12.20
N ASP A 261 -0.78 7.44 -12.14
CA ASP A 261 0.39 8.30 -11.95
C ASP A 261 0.63 9.24 -13.15
N LEU A 262 0.36 8.79 -14.39
CA LEU A 262 0.38 9.64 -15.57
C LEU A 262 -0.78 10.65 -15.58
N LEU A 263 -1.99 10.18 -15.25
CA LEU A 263 -3.17 11.06 -15.11
C LEU A 263 -2.96 12.10 -14.00
N MET A 264 -2.28 11.74 -12.91
CA MET A 264 -1.92 12.65 -11.83
C MET A 264 -0.94 13.73 -12.30
N ALA A 265 0.07 13.36 -13.10
CA ALA A 265 0.99 14.34 -13.69
C ALA A 265 0.26 15.32 -14.64
N GLN A 266 -0.68 14.84 -15.45
CA GLN A 266 -1.52 15.67 -16.32
C GLN A 266 -2.44 16.61 -15.51
N ASN A 267 -3.05 16.12 -14.44
CA ASN A 267 -3.87 16.92 -13.55
C ASN A 267 -3.05 17.97 -12.79
N ASN A 268 -1.79 17.68 -12.45
CA ASN A 268 -0.86 18.68 -11.89
C ASN A 268 -0.58 19.80 -12.89
N LEU A 269 -0.37 19.50 -14.15
CA LEU A 269 -0.23 20.51 -15.19
C LEU A 269 -1.51 21.37 -15.33
N LEU A 270 -2.68 20.73 -15.33
CA LEU A 270 -3.98 21.42 -15.37
C LEU A 270 -4.17 22.33 -14.15
N TYR A 271 -3.82 21.84 -12.95
CA TYR A 271 -3.86 22.62 -11.72
C TYR A 271 -3.00 23.90 -11.83
N ASN A 272 -1.76 23.78 -12.32
CA ASN A 272 -0.88 24.95 -12.47
C ASN A 272 -1.36 25.93 -13.55
N GLN A 273 -1.99 25.45 -14.62
CA GLN A 273 -2.66 26.30 -15.61
C GLN A 273 -3.86 27.06 -15.00
N GLN A 274 -4.64 26.39 -14.16
CA GLN A 274 -5.75 27.00 -13.43
C GLN A 274 -5.24 28.00 -12.38
N ASN A 275 -4.15 27.64 -11.67
CA ASN A 275 -3.51 28.51 -10.71
C ASN A 275 -3.00 29.80 -11.36
N LEU A 276 -2.39 29.73 -12.55
CA LEU A 276 -1.99 30.95 -13.28
C LEU A 276 -3.20 31.86 -13.55
N LYS A 277 -4.36 31.28 -13.90
CA LYS A 277 -5.60 32.05 -14.09
C LYS A 277 -6.07 32.69 -12.77
N LEU A 278 -5.91 32.01 -11.64
CA LEU A 278 -6.21 32.54 -10.33
C LEU A 278 -5.25 33.67 -9.96
N GLN A 279 -3.93 33.46 -10.13
CA GLN A 279 -2.93 34.50 -9.81
C GLN A 279 -3.13 35.77 -10.63
N LYS A 280 -3.54 35.65 -11.90
CA LYS A 280 -3.93 36.81 -12.71
C LYS A 280 -5.21 37.49 -12.17
N ALA A 281 -6.18 36.73 -11.66
CA ALA A 281 -7.36 37.28 -11.07
C ALA A 281 -7.08 37.99 -9.72
N MET A 282 -6.12 37.47 -8.96
CA MET A 282 -5.66 38.12 -7.69
C MET A 282 -5.02 39.48 -7.90
N ALA A 283 -4.53 39.79 -9.10
CA ALA A 283 -4.07 41.11 -9.46
C ALA A 283 -5.20 42.18 -9.57
N VAL A 284 -6.45 41.72 -9.69
CA VAL A 284 -7.64 42.61 -9.69
C VAL A 284 -8.08 42.81 -8.24
N PRO A 285 -8.26 44.05 -7.77
CA PRO A 285 -8.70 44.29 -6.41
C PRO A 285 -10.11 43.77 -6.16
N ASP A 286 -10.40 43.48 -4.87
CA ASP A 286 -11.75 43.13 -4.41
C ASP A 286 -12.49 44.40 -3.98
N LEU A 287 -13.79 44.35 -3.89
CA LEU A 287 -14.65 45.44 -3.50
C LEU A 287 -15.14 45.24 -2.06
N ASN A 288 -14.88 46.19 -1.20
CA ASN A 288 -15.46 46.24 0.14
C ASN A 288 -16.70 47.16 0.11
N LEU A 289 -17.87 46.60 0.42
CA LEU A 289 -19.11 47.37 0.60
C LEU A 289 -19.47 47.36 2.07
N GLY A 290 -19.79 48.55 2.63
CA GLY A 290 -20.19 48.69 4.00
C GLY A 290 -21.36 49.66 4.16
N ALA A 291 -22.19 49.39 5.14
CA ALA A 291 -23.21 50.31 5.65
C ALA A 291 -22.89 50.58 7.12
N GLU A 292 -22.92 51.83 7.53
CA GLU A 292 -22.55 52.26 8.88
C GLU A 292 -23.56 53.28 9.39
N PHE A 293 -23.93 53.14 10.64
CA PHE A 293 -24.72 54.10 11.39
C PHE A 293 -23.82 54.72 12.47
N ASP A 294 -23.64 56.03 12.43
CA ASP A 294 -22.89 56.83 13.41
C ASP A 294 -23.85 57.69 14.21
N LYS A 295 -23.87 57.46 15.54
CA LYS A 295 -24.74 58.20 16.45
C LYS A 295 -24.33 59.65 16.59
N ARG A 296 -23.00 59.91 16.72
CA ARG A 296 -22.49 61.27 16.98
C ARG A 296 -20.98 61.44 16.71
N GLY A 297 -20.45 60.88 15.66
CA GLY A 297 -19.03 61.02 15.29
C GLY A 297 -18.80 62.00 14.18
N SER A 298 -19.84 62.46 13.49
CA SER A 298 -19.83 63.38 12.38
C SER A 298 -20.57 64.68 12.69
N PHE A 299 -20.62 65.63 11.71
CA PHE A 299 -21.33 66.89 11.84
C PHE A 299 -22.87 66.71 11.97
N VAL A 300 -23.39 65.57 11.61
CA VAL A 300 -24.80 65.23 11.64
C VAL A 300 -25.05 64.13 12.64
N ASP A 301 -25.89 64.36 13.65
CA ASP A 301 -26.33 63.33 14.58
C ASP A 301 -27.16 62.26 13.85
N ASN A 302 -26.97 60.99 14.18
CA ASN A 302 -27.69 59.83 13.57
C ASN A 302 -27.43 59.73 12.06
N ALA A 303 -26.21 59.90 11.63
CA ALA A 303 -25.81 59.80 10.24
C ALA A 303 -25.72 58.32 9.78
N SER A 304 -26.13 58.08 8.55
CA SER A 304 -25.95 56.76 7.90
C SER A 304 -25.01 56.93 6.72
N PHE A 305 -24.05 56.03 6.59
CA PHE A 305 -23.05 56.05 5.55
C PHE A 305 -23.08 54.78 4.72
N LEU A 306 -22.82 54.92 3.42
CA LEU A 306 -22.45 53.82 2.54
C LEU A 306 -20.92 53.92 2.26
N ASN A 307 -20.21 52.89 2.68
CA ASN A 307 -18.77 52.84 2.51
C ASN A 307 -18.43 51.93 1.31
N VAL A 308 -17.65 52.43 0.37
CA VAL A 308 -17.14 51.70 -0.77
C VAL A 308 -15.63 51.77 -0.77
N GLY A 309 -14.97 50.64 -0.57
CA GLY A 309 -13.52 50.56 -0.54
C GLY A 309 -12.97 49.66 -1.64
N ILE A 310 -11.89 50.06 -2.27
CA ILE A 310 -11.18 49.25 -3.26
C ILE A 310 -9.67 49.47 -3.07
N ASP A 311 -8.92 48.37 -2.99
CA ASP A 311 -7.46 48.41 -2.89
C ASP A 311 -6.88 48.79 -4.26
N LEU A 312 -6.00 49.79 -4.29
CA LEU A 312 -5.38 50.24 -5.55
C LEU A 312 -4.04 49.51 -5.78
N PRO A 313 -3.91 48.62 -6.79
CA PRO A 313 -2.74 47.79 -6.99
C PRO A 313 -1.60 48.53 -7.72
N PHE A 314 -1.09 49.66 -7.16
CA PHE A 314 0.01 50.37 -7.78
C PHE A 314 1.36 49.64 -7.68
N PHE A 315 1.69 49.12 -6.51
CA PHE A 315 2.97 48.48 -6.24
C PHE A 315 2.90 46.98 -6.34
N ASN A 316 1.87 46.34 -5.76
CA ASN A 316 1.66 44.92 -5.77
C ASN A 316 0.50 44.56 -6.71
N ARG A 317 0.86 44.10 -7.90
CA ARG A 317 -0.04 43.57 -8.93
C ARG A 317 0.05 42.04 -9.04
N ASN A 318 0.46 41.37 -7.97
CA ASN A 318 0.67 39.91 -7.93
C ASN A 318 1.68 39.41 -8.98
N GLN A 319 2.57 40.31 -9.48
CA GLN A 319 3.47 40.01 -10.61
C GLN A 319 4.46 38.88 -10.31
N GLY A 320 4.93 38.76 -9.07
CA GLY A 320 5.82 37.68 -8.62
C GLY A 320 5.15 36.33 -8.71
N ASN A 321 3.94 36.18 -8.13
CA ASN A 321 3.18 34.93 -8.16
C ASN A 321 2.72 34.55 -9.59
N ILE A 322 2.38 35.55 -10.43
CA ILE A 322 2.08 35.29 -11.84
C ILE A 322 3.31 34.74 -12.57
N LYS A 323 4.50 35.29 -12.31
CA LYS A 323 5.75 34.81 -12.89
C LYS A 323 6.09 33.39 -12.40
N ALA A 324 5.97 33.14 -11.09
CA ALA A 324 6.16 31.81 -10.49
C ALA A 324 5.21 30.78 -11.07
N ALA A 325 3.91 31.10 -11.21
CA ALA A 325 2.92 30.20 -11.81
C ALA A 325 3.23 29.86 -13.28
N LYS A 326 3.84 30.78 -14.06
CA LYS A 326 4.31 30.47 -15.42
C LYS A 326 5.43 29.43 -15.40
N PHE A 327 6.44 29.61 -14.57
CA PHE A 327 7.53 28.64 -14.43
C PHE A 327 7.05 27.28 -13.92
N SER A 328 6.08 27.25 -13.00
CA SER A 328 5.46 26.01 -12.56
C SER A 328 4.78 25.25 -13.70
N ILE A 329 4.14 25.95 -14.64
CA ILE A 329 3.57 25.32 -15.84
C ILE A 329 4.68 24.66 -16.69
N ASP A 330 5.78 25.40 -16.94
CA ASP A 330 6.86 24.88 -17.79
C ASP A 330 7.57 23.69 -17.11
N GLN A 331 7.77 23.75 -15.78
CA GLN A 331 8.27 22.63 -14.99
C GLN A 331 7.34 21.41 -15.10
N ASN A 332 6.03 21.59 -14.95
CA ASN A 332 5.07 20.47 -15.00
C ASN A 332 4.92 19.87 -16.41
N LYS A 333 5.13 20.65 -17.48
CA LYS A 333 5.21 20.06 -18.85
C LYS A 333 6.36 19.07 -18.95
N LEU A 334 7.53 19.40 -18.40
CA LEU A 334 8.67 18.47 -18.38
C LEU A 334 8.38 17.24 -17.54
N GLN A 335 7.70 17.40 -16.39
CA GLN A 335 7.29 16.28 -15.56
C GLN A 335 6.30 15.34 -16.27
N VAL A 336 5.33 15.88 -17.03
CA VAL A 336 4.42 15.06 -17.85
C VAL A 336 5.20 14.28 -18.91
N THR A 337 6.15 14.93 -19.61
CA THR A 337 7.00 14.25 -20.61
C THR A 337 7.83 13.13 -19.96
N GLN A 338 8.45 13.42 -18.80
CA GLN A 338 9.22 12.43 -18.05
C GLN A 338 8.36 11.23 -17.63
N GLN A 339 7.15 11.50 -17.11
CA GLN A 339 6.25 10.44 -16.66
C GLN A 339 5.75 9.58 -17.86
N THR A 340 5.49 10.22 -19.00
CA THR A 340 5.14 9.50 -20.24
C THR A 340 6.26 8.53 -20.66
N GLN A 341 7.50 9.02 -20.74
CA GLN A 341 8.66 8.19 -21.06
C GLN A 341 8.87 7.05 -20.05
N LYS A 342 8.65 7.34 -18.76
CA LYS A 342 8.73 6.33 -17.71
C LYS A 342 7.70 5.21 -17.93
N VAL A 343 6.45 5.56 -18.23
CA VAL A 343 5.38 4.58 -18.53
C VAL A 343 5.74 3.71 -19.72
N GLU A 344 6.20 4.30 -20.83
CA GLU A 344 6.63 3.57 -22.01
C GLU A 344 7.75 2.56 -21.69
N ASN A 345 8.80 3.02 -20.99
CA ASN A 345 9.94 2.19 -20.63
C ASN A 345 9.56 1.05 -19.67
N GLU A 346 8.69 1.32 -18.69
CA GLU A 346 8.20 0.30 -17.75
C GLU A 346 7.39 -0.77 -18.47
N VAL A 347 6.47 -0.38 -19.36
CA VAL A 347 5.66 -1.32 -20.14
C VAL A 347 6.56 -2.15 -21.08
N GLN A 348 7.48 -1.51 -21.80
CA GLN A 348 8.41 -2.21 -22.68
C GLN A 348 9.28 -3.22 -21.92
N THR A 349 9.84 -2.79 -20.79
CA THR A 349 10.70 -3.65 -19.96
C THR A 349 9.91 -4.84 -19.39
N ALA A 350 8.72 -4.59 -18.86
CA ALA A 350 7.85 -5.64 -18.34
C ALA A 350 7.43 -6.63 -19.44
N TYR A 351 7.06 -6.13 -20.61
CA TYR A 351 6.70 -6.95 -21.78
C TYR A 351 7.84 -7.86 -22.23
N VAL A 352 9.06 -7.33 -22.37
CA VAL A 352 10.23 -8.13 -22.77
C VAL A 352 10.55 -9.20 -21.73
N LYS A 353 10.51 -8.88 -20.43
CA LYS A 353 10.70 -9.86 -19.36
C LYS A 353 9.66 -10.97 -19.41
N ALA A 354 8.40 -10.61 -19.58
CA ALA A 354 7.30 -11.55 -19.63
C ALA A 354 7.41 -12.47 -20.88
N LEU A 355 7.81 -11.94 -22.05
CA LEU A 355 8.09 -12.77 -23.22
C LEU A 355 9.25 -13.74 -23.03
N ASN A 356 10.31 -13.32 -22.33
CA ASN A 356 11.47 -14.19 -22.08
C ASN A 356 11.12 -15.34 -21.13
N THR A 357 10.33 -15.08 -20.09
CA THR A 357 9.85 -16.13 -19.17
C THR A 357 8.89 -17.10 -19.86
N ASP A 358 7.99 -16.60 -20.73
CA ASP A 358 7.10 -17.44 -21.54
C ASP A 358 7.90 -18.39 -22.44
N LYS A 359 8.86 -17.85 -23.20
CA LYS A 359 9.73 -18.67 -24.09
C LYS A 359 10.51 -19.73 -23.32
N MET A 360 11.03 -19.39 -22.14
CA MET A 360 11.77 -20.34 -21.31
C MET A 360 10.85 -21.46 -20.80
N LEU A 361 9.66 -21.14 -20.31
CA LEU A 361 8.71 -22.12 -19.82
C LEU A 361 8.21 -23.04 -20.97
N GLU A 362 7.95 -22.50 -22.16
CA GLU A 362 7.54 -23.27 -23.36
C GLU A 362 8.63 -24.23 -23.84
N SER A 363 9.90 -23.96 -23.55
CA SER A 363 11.03 -24.83 -23.92
C SER A 363 11.17 -26.08 -23.04
N ILE A 364 10.47 -26.13 -21.90
CA ILE A 364 10.53 -27.24 -20.96
C ILE A 364 9.49 -28.31 -21.38
N ASP A 365 9.94 -29.56 -21.46
CA ASP A 365 9.03 -30.68 -21.64
C ASP A 365 8.03 -30.79 -20.47
N PRO A 366 6.71 -30.74 -20.73
CA PRO A 366 5.69 -30.86 -19.69
C PRO A 366 5.79 -32.16 -18.87
N GLY A 367 6.33 -33.23 -19.45
CA GLY A 367 6.55 -34.51 -18.77
C GLY A 367 7.80 -34.57 -17.90
N PHE A 368 8.71 -33.60 -18.02
CA PHE A 368 10.03 -33.62 -17.37
C PHE A 368 9.96 -33.77 -15.84
N ARG A 369 9.06 -33.06 -15.19
CA ARG A 369 8.87 -33.15 -13.74
C ARG A 369 8.50 -34.58 -13.29
N GLY A 370 7.51 -35.17 -13.93
CA GLY A 370 7.06 -36.51 -13.59
C GLY A 370 8.11 -37.62 -13.87
N GLN A 371 8.85 -37.48 -14.98
CA GLN A 371 9.98 -38.37 -15.29
C GLN A 371 11.08 -38.26 -14.22
N PHE A 372 11.36 -37.06 -13.75
CA PHE A 372 12.41 -36.81 -12.75
C PHE A 372 12.02 -37.34 -11.36
N GLU A 373 10.75 -37.23 -10.97
CA GLU A 373 10.21 -37.81 -9.73
C GLU A 373 10.25 -39.38 -9.76
N GLN A 374 9.90 -39.99 -10.90
CA GLN A 374 10.01 -41.44 -11.09
C GLN A 374 11.47 -41.90 -11.01
N LEU A 375 12.38 -41.16 -11.60
CA LEU A 375 13.80 -41.45 -11.58
C LEU A 375 14.37 -41.37 -10.15
N LEU A 376 14.01 -40.38 -9.36
CA LEU A 376 14.42 -40.24 -7.95
C LEU A 376 14.00 -41.49 -7.15
N LYS A 377 12.75 -41.95 -7.33
CA LYS A 377 12.25 -43.18 -6.68
C LYS A 377 13.08 -44.39 -7.11
N SER A 378 13.34 -44.55 -8.41
CA SER A 378 14.13 -45.65 -8.94
C SER A 378 15.57 -45.66 -8.42
N VAL A 379 16.22 -44.50 -8.37
CA VAL A 379 17.58 -44.33 -7.83
C VAL A 379 17.62 -44.71 -6.34
N THR A 380 16.64 -44.22 -5.58
CA THR A 380 16.52 -44.55 -4.14
C THR A 380 16.34 -46.05 -3.93
N ASP A 381 15.46 -46.72 -4.69
CA ASP A 381 15.20 -48.17 -4.59
C ASP A 381 16.44 -48.99 -4.98
N ASN A 382 17.15 -48.62 -6.05
CA ASN A 382 18.38 -49.30 -6.48
C ASN A 382 19.52 -49.12 -5.47
N PHE A 383 19.65 -47.94 -4.85
CA PHE A 383 20.62 -47.72 -3.78
C PHE A 383 20.34 -48.63 -2.55
N LEU A 384 19.08 -48.75 -2.12
CA LEU A 384 18.69 -49.64 -1.03
C LEU A 384 18.98 -51.13 -1.34
N LYS A 385 18.94 -51.51 -2.63
CA LYS A 385 19.34 -52.84 -3.13
C LYS A 385 20.83 -53.01 -3.32
N LYS A 386 21.65 -52.02 -2.98
CA LYS A 386 23.11 -51.96 -3.18
C LYS A 386 23.57 -52.00 -4.64
N ASN A 387 22.71 -51.65 -5.59
CA ASN A 387 23.02 -51.55 -7.01
C ASN A 387 23.63 -50.22 -7.44
N LEU A 388 23.58 -49.22 -6.56
CA LEU A 388 24.15 -47.91 -6.76
C LEU A 388 25.08 -47.52 -5.60
N SER A 389 26.09 -46.72 -5.89
CA SER A 389 26.97 -46.16 -4.87
C SER A 389 26.34 -44.96 -4.16
N LEU A 390 26.84 -44.63 -2.97
CA LEU A 390 26.40 -43.44 -2.26
C LEU A 390 26.74 -42.15 -3.04
N LEU A 391 27.85 -42.15 -3.80
CA LEU A 391 28.22 -41.05 -4.64
C LEU A 391 27.14 -40.74 -5.72
N GLU A 392 26.72 -41.78 -6.42
CA GLU A 392 25.67 -41.64 -7.46
C GLU A 392 24.35 -41.22 -6.83
N LEU A 393 23.98 -41.73 -5.65
CA LEU A 393 22.79 -41.31 -4.92
C LEU A 393 22.85 -39.81 -4.57
N THR A 394 23.94 -39.37 -3.95
CA THR A 394 24.06 -37.95 -3.53
C THR A 394 24.09 -36.99 -4.71
N ASP A 395 24.78 -37.32 -5.78
CA ASP A 395 24.83 -36.56 -7.02
C ASP A 395 23.42 -36.39 -7.64
N PHE A 396 22.66 -37.51 -7.64
CA PHE A 396 21.28 -37.49 -8.14
C PHE A 396 20.34 -36.66 -7.27
N TYR A 397 20.46 -36.76 -5.92
CA TYR A 397 19.67 -35.93 -5.01
C TYR A 397 19.96 -34.44 -5.17
N ASP A 398 21.22 -34.04 -5.33
CA ASP A 398 21.61 -32.67 -5.59
C ASP A 398 21.03 -32.17 -6.93
N SER A 399 21.17 -32.96 -8.00
CA SER A 399 20.60 -32.65 -9.31
C SER A 399 19.07 -32.53 -9.27
N TYR A 400 18.40 -33.45 -8.54
CA TYR A 400 16.94 -33.43 -8.37
C TYR A 400 16.51 -32.13 -7.64
N LYS A 401 17.16 -31.81 -6.52
CA LYS A 401 16.89 -30.60 -5.75
C LYS A 401 17.01 -29.35 -6.62
N GLU A 402 18.13 -29.17 -7.30
CA GLU A 402 18.38 -28.01 -8.14
C GLU A 402 17.35 -27.86 -9.25
N ASN A 403 17.04 -28.92 -9.97
CA ASN A 403 16.07 -28.89 -11.06
C ASN A 403 14.65 -28.59 -10.56
N MET A 404 14.20 -29.19 -9.46
CA MET A 404 12.87 -28.94 -8.90
C MET A 404 12.72 -27.50 -8.40
N LEU A 405 13.75 -26.96 -7.76
CA LEU A 405 13.76 -25.56 -7.32
C LEU A 405 13.74 -24.61 -8.52
N GLN A 406 14.55 -24.89 -9.56
CA GLN A 406 14.56 -24.09 -10.78
C GLN A 406 13.22 -24.09 -11.49
N LEU A 407 12.53 -25.22 -11.56
CA LEU A 407 11.18 -25.31 -12.16
C LEU A 407 10.16 -24.49 -11.35
N ASN A 408 10.17 -24.62 -10.03
CA ASN A 408 9.30 -23.83 -9.16
C ASN A 408 9.61 -22.33 -9.30
N GLN A 409 10.89 -21.96 -9.32
CA GLN A 409 11.31 -20.58 -9.50
C GLN A 409 10.87 -20.03 -10.86
N LEU A 410 11.02 -20.78 -11.94
CA LEU A 410 10.61 -20.35 -13.27
C LEU A 410 9.10 -20.13 -13.37
N GLN A 411 8.30 -21.00 -12.73
CA GLN A 411 6.85 -20.81 -12.67
C GLN A 411 6.49 -19.56 -11.87
N ASN A 412 7.16 -19.32 -10.73
CA ASN A 412 7.02 -18.09 -9.98
C ASN A 412 7.41 -16.87 -10.81
N ASP A 413 8.56 -16.92 -11.49
CA ASP A 413 9.07 -15.82 -12.32
C ASP A 413 8.08 -15.45 -13.44
N ARG A 414 7.40 -16.43 -14.02
CA ARG A 414 6.33 -16.17 -14.98
C ARG A 414 5.16 -15.42 -14.35
N MET A 415 4.69 -15.85 -13.19
CA MET A 415 3.60 -15.16 -12.49
C MET A 415 4.01 -13.72 -12.12
N GLN A 416 5.21 -13.55 -11.59
CA GLN A 416 5.77 -12.24 -11.26
C GLN A 416 5.91 -11.32 -12.48
N ALA A 417 6.36 -11.86 -13.62
CA ALA A 417 6.50 -11.10 -14.86
C ALA A 417 5.15 -10.64 -15.41
N ILE A 418 4.11 -11.49 -15.29
CA ILE A 418 2.74 -11.15 -15.68
C ILE A 418 2.16 -10.09 -14.76
N GLU A 419 2.31 -10.22 -13.44
CA GLU A 419 1.84 -9.19 -12.52
C GLU A 419 2.59 -7.86 -12.70
N THR A 420 3.89 -7.92 -12.98
CA THR A 420 4.68 -6.73 -13.32
C THR A 420 4.17 -6.06 -14.60
N LEU A 421 3.76 -6.85 -15.60
CA LEU A 421 3.18 -6.32 -16.85
C LEU A 421 1.79 -5.71 -16.59
N ASN A 422 0.92 -6.39 -15.83
CA ASN A 422 -0.36 -5.84 -15.40
C ASN A 422 -0.20 -4.52 -14.63
N PHE A 423 0.76 -4.47 -13.72
CA PHE A 423 1.11 -3.27 -12.97
C PHE A 423 1.62 -2.15 -13.88
N ALA A 424 2.52 -2.44 -14.82
CA ALA A 424 3.08 -1.45 -15.74
C ALA A 424 2.01 -0.87 -16.68
N VAL A 425 1.06 -1.70 -17.12
CA VAL A 425 -0.07 -1.27 -17.97
C VAL A 425 -1.16 -0.56 -17.16
N GLY A 426 -1.21 -0.72 -15.83
CA GLY A 426 -2.23 -0.13 -14.98
C GLY A 426 -3.58 -0.83 -15.03
N LYS A 427 -3.65 -2.01 -15.66
CA LYS A 427 -4.86 -2.81 -15.79
C LYS A 427 -4.52 -4.29 -15.75
N THR A 428 -5.33 -5.09 -15.08
CA THR A 428 -5.20 -6.54 -15.09
C THR A 428 -5.72 -7.08 -16.44
N LEU A 429 -4.80 -7.45 -17.32
CA LEU A 429 -5.10 -7.97 -18.66
C LEU A 429 -4.94 -9.49 -18.73
N PHE A 430 -4.04 -10.04 -17.93
CA PHE A 430 -3.71 -11.44 -17.89
C PHE A 430 -4.10 -11.98 -16.50
N ASN A 431 -5.24 -12.67 -16.46
CA ASN A 431 -5.78 -13.29 -15.24
C ASN A 431 -5.90 -14.79 -15.40
N ASN A 432 -5.74 -15.49 -14.28
CA ASN A 432 -6.31 -16.84 -14.08
C ASN A 432 -7.79 -16.75 -13.75
#